data_c8ece5aa724107fbcbdcd60afc7edca4
#
_entry.id   c8ece5aa724107fbcbdcd60afc7edca4
#
_cell.length_a   1.000
_cell.length_b   1.000
_cell.length_c   1.000
_cell.angle_alpha   90.00
_cell.angle_beta   90.00
_cell.angle_gamma   90.00
#
_symmetry.space_group_name_H-M   'P 1'
#
loop_
_entity.id
_entity.type
_entity.pdbx_description
1 polymer ?
#
loop_
_entity_poly.entity_id
_entity_poly.type
_entity_poly.pdbx_seq_one_letter_code
_entity_poly.pdbx_strand_id
1 'polypeptide(L)'
;MRSYVVTGGGRGVGRALVERLLADGGAVVAIELDPAALTWTATHPAGDRVAGVAGDATDEAVCGRAADLAEAAGPLAGWVNNAALFRDASLHDDPAAVLEMLRRNLAPAVVGSATAVRRFRQRGTGGAIVNVSSHQARRAVRGALAYATAKAAVEGLTRALAVDYGPSGIRVNAVALGSIDTERYQDLLAAQGPAGAARTEDQMRRLHPVGRVGRPEEVAAVVAHLLSEEASFVNGATVPVDGGRSVLGLDPEERDG
;
A
#
# COMPACT_ATOMS: atom_id res chain seq x y z
N MET A 1 10.04 9.85 -19.84
CA MET A 1 9.45 8.73 -19.10
C MET A 1 9.58 9.06 -17.63
N ARG A 2 8.52 8.92 -16.81
CA ARG A 2 8.54 9.12 -15.34
C ARG A 2 8.95 7.84 -14.63
N SER A 3 9.55 7.96 -13.46
CA SER A 3 9.89 6.80 -12.64
C SER A 3 9.17 6.80 -11.29
N TYR A 4 9.05 5.63 -10.71
CA TYR A 4 8.30 5.38 -9.47
C TYR A 4 9.03 4.36 -8.59
N VAL A 5 8.80 4.43 -7.28
CA VAL A 5 9.23 3.40 -6.33
C VAL A 5 7.99 2.82 -5.63
N VAL A 6 7.94 1.50 -5.49
CA VAL A 6 6.88 0.77 -4.78
C VAL A 6 7.50 -0.13 -3.72
N THR A 7 7.19 0.09 -2.44
CA THR A 7 7.63 -0.81 -1.36
C THR A 7 6.67 -1.99 -1.22
N GLY A 8 7.18 -3.19 -0.92
CA GLY A 8 6.40 -4.43 -0.94
C GLY A 8 5.90 -4.76 -2.34
N GLY A 9 6.74 -4.51 -3.37
CA GLY A 9 6.38 -4.62 -4.79
C GLY A 9 6.48 -6.03 -5.37
N GLY A 10 6.84 -7.02 -4.57
CA GLY A 10 7.12 -8.37 -5.06
C GLY A 10 5.89 -9.22 -5.37
N ARG A 11 4.78 -9.00 -4.68
CA ARG A 11 3.55 -9.81 -4.78
C ARG A 11 2.29 -9.00 -4.47
N GLY A 12 1.12 -9.60 -4.68
CA GLY A 12 -0.19 -9.04 -4.33
C GLY A 12 -0.44 -7.64 -4.88
N VAL A 13 -0.95 -6.75 -4.02
CA VAL A 13 -1.24 -5.36 -4.39
C VAL A 13 0.01 -4.64 -4.88
N GLY A 14 1.17 -4.83 -4.22
CA GLY A 14 2.40 -4.16 -4.62
C GLY A 14 2.85 -4.54 -6.02
N ARG A 15 2.76 -5.81 -6.39
CA ARG A 15 3.07 -6.25 -7.76
C ARG A 15 2.09 -5.66 -8.77
N ALA A 16 0.79 -5.69 -8.49
CA ALA A 16 -0.21 -5.08 -9.38
C ALA A 16 0.02 -3.58 -9.59
N LEU A 17 0.51 -2.87 -8.55
CA LEU A 17 0.94 -1.47 -8.65
C LEU A 17 2.11 -1.30 -9.63
N VAL A 18 3.13 -2.16 -9.51
CA VAL A 18 4.28 -2.12 -10.43
C VAL A 18 3.83 -2.38 -11.86
N GLU A 19 3.05 -3.44 -12.10
CA GLU A 19 2.53 -3.81 -13.43
C GLU A 19 1.70 -2.65 -14.03
N ARG A 20 0.85 -2.02 -13.25
CA ARG A 20 0.03 -0.90 -13.70
C ARG A 20 0.88 0.31 -14.11
N LEU A 21 1.83 0.72 -13.29
CA LEU A 21 2.69 1.86 -13.59
C LEU A 21 3.59 1.61 -14.80
N LEU A 22 4.03 0.36 -15.01
CA LEU A 22 4.75 -0.05 -16.22
C LEU A 22 3.86 0.00 -17.46
N ALA A 23 2.61 -0.46 -17.37
CA ALA A 23 1.63 -0.40 -18.45
C ALA A 23 1.29 1.05 -18.84
N ASP A 24 1.27 1.96 -17.87
CA ASP A 24 1.08 3.40 -18.10
C ASP A 24 2.35 4.10 -18.65
N GLY A 25 3.39 3.32 -19.03
CA GLY A 25 4.62 3.83 -19.69
C GLY A 25 5.70 4.34 -18.72
N GLY A 26 5.56 4.11 -17.42
CA GLY A 26 6.56 4.47 -16.41
C GLY A 26 7.73 3.49 -16.32
N ALA A 27 8.78 3.89 -15.59
CA ALA A 27 9.78 2.99 -15.03
C ALA A 27 9.52 2.79 -13.53
N VAL A 28 9.72 1.59 -13.00
CA VAL A 28 9.36 1.26 -11.61
C VAL A 28 10.45 0.48 -10.92
N VAL A 29 10.79 0.88 -9.72
CA VAL A 29 11.67 0.12 -8.81
C VAL A 29 10.82 -0.47 -7.68
N ALA A 30 10.83 -1.79 -7.56
CA ALA A 30 10.17 -2.54 -6.50
C ALA A 30 11.14 -2.81 -5.35
N ILE A 31 10.82 -2.37 -4.13
CA ILE A 31 11.53 -2.80 -2.91
C ILE A 31 10.78 -3.97 -2.31
N GLU A 32 11.50 -5.04 -1.96
CA GLU A 32 10.89 -6.21 -1.32
C GLU A 32 11.87 -6.86 -0.32
N LEU A 33 11.34 -7.29 0.81
CA LEU A 33 12.14 -7.92 1.86
C LEU A 33 12.60 -9.32 1.45
N ASP A 34 11.73 -10.08 0.79
CA ASP A 34 12.03 -11.42 0.26
C ASP A 34 12.59 -11.31 -1.16
N PRO A 35 13.89 -11.56 -1.38
CA PRO A 35 14.48 -11.45 -2.71
C PRO A 35 13.86 -12.43 -3.73
N ALA A 36 13.33 -13.57 -3.27
CA ALA A 36 12.69 -14.54 -4.15
C ALA A 36 11.42 -13.95 -4.80
N ALA A 37 10.73 -13.04 -4.12
CA ALA A 37 9.55 -12.37 -4.66
C ALA A 37 9.88 -11.30 -5.73
N LEU A 38 11.16 -11.03 -5.99
CA LEU A 38 11.61 -10.08 -7.03
C LEU A 38 12.13 -10.77 -8.30
N THR A 39 12.24 -12.10 -8.32
CA THR A 39 12.85 -12.82 -9.45
C THR A 39 12.15 -12.54 -10.79
N TRP A 40 10.87 -12.25 -10.76
CA TRP A 40 10.09 -11.91 -11.95
C TRP A 40 10.55 -10.61 -12.64
N THR A 41 11.16 -9.67 -11.92
CA THR A 41 11.62 -8.39 -12.51
C THR A 41 12.71 -8.60 -13.57
N ALA A 42 13.55 -9.61 -13.40
CA ALA A 42 14.63 -9.92 -14.32
C ALA A 42 14.18 -10.45 -15.68
N THR A 43 12.97 -11.00 -15.76
CA THR A 43 12.41 -11.60 -16.99
C THR A 43 11.17 -10.83 -17.50
N HIS A 44 10.86 -9.69 -16.87
CA HIS A 44 9.67 -8.92 -17.24
C HIS A 44 9.83 -8.28 -18.62
N PRO A 45 8.77 -8.29 -19.48
CA PRO A 45 8.83 -7.72 -20.83
C PRO A 45 9.15 -6.22 -20.90
N ALA A 46 8.97 -5.50 -19.80
CA ALA A 46 9.35 -4.09 -19.70
C ALA A 46 10.89 -3.86 -19.72
N GLY A 47 11.70 -4.92 -19.55
CA GLY A 47 13.16 -4.83 -19.57
C GLY A 47 13.70 -3.85 -18.52
N ASP A 48 14.56 -2.92 -18.94
CA ASP A 48 15.22 -1.95 -18.07
C ASP A 48 14.27 -0.95 -17.38
N ARG A 49 12.96 -0.96 -17.72
CA ARG A 49 11.97 -0.12 -17.04
C ARG A 49 11.51 -0.68 -15.69
N VAL A 50 11.89 -1.89 -15.34
CA VAL A 50 11.60 -2.47 -14.04
C VAL A 50 12.87 -2.99 -13.37
N ALA A 51 13.04 -2.66 -12.09
CA ALA A 51 14.15 -3.17 -11.29
C ALA A 51 13.66 -3.59 -9.89
N GLY A 52 14.33 -4.58 -9.30
CA GLY A 52 14.09 -5.03 -7.93
C GLY A 52 15.23 -4.61 -7.00
N VAL A 53 14.89 -4.15 -5.80
CA VAL A 53 15.83 -3.90 -4.70
C VAL A 53 15.43 -4.76 -3.51
N ALA A 54 16.20 -5.79 -3.23
CA ALA A 54 16.00 -6.62 -2.05
C ALA A 54 16.46 -5.87 -0.79
N GLY A 55 15.60 -5.83 0.23
CA GLY A 55 15.90 -5.23 1.52
C GLY A 55 14.67 -4.74 2.29
N ASP A 56 14.91 -4.34 3.52
CA ASP A 56 13.86 -3.81 4.41
C ASP A 56 13.55 -2.35 4.04
N ALA A 57 12.29 -2.04 3.76
CA ALA A 57 11.83 -0.68 3.47
C ALA A 57 11.90 0.29 4.68
N THR A 58 12.29 -0.21 5.86
CA THR A 58 12.64 0.62 7.03
C THR A 58 14.08 1.09 7.03
N ASP A 59 14.91 0.59 6.10
CA ASP A 59 16.31 0.97 5.96
C ASP A 59 16.44 2.13 4.94
N GLU A 60 16.95 3.27 5.39
CA GLU A 60 17.18 4.43 4.53
C GLU A 60 18.14 4.16 3.37
N ALA A 61 19.13 3.28 3.56
CA ALA A 61 20.06 2.92 2.49
C ALA A 61 19.37 2.09 1.39
N VAL A 62 18.43 1.21 1.76
CA VAL A 62 17.59 0.46 0.80
C VAL A 62 16.72 1.42 0.00
N CYS A 63 16.00 2.31 0.68
CA CYS A 63 15.16 3.33 0.02
C CYS A 63 15.99 4.27 -0.86
N GLY A 64 17.20 4.66 -0.40
CA GLY A 64 18.13 5.49 -1.16
C GLY A 64 18.56 4.82 -2.47
N ARG A 65 18.99 3.56 -2.43
CA ARG A 65 19.35 2.79 -3.64
C ARG A 65 18.18 2.67 -4.62
N ALA A 66 16.97 2.44 -4.11
CA ALA A 66 15.78 2.36 -4.97
C ALA A 66 15.47 3.71 -5.65
N ALA A 67 15.65 4.82 -4.93
CA ALA A 67 15.51 6.17 -5.49
C ALA A 67 16.57 6.42 -6.58
N ASP A 68 17.83 6.05 -6.34
CA ASP A 68 18.92 6.22 -7.31
C ASP A 68 18.65 5.45 -8.61
N LEU A 69 18.20 4.21 -8.51
CA LEU A 69 17.82 3.39 -9.67
C LEU A 69 16.62 3.98 -10.41
N ALA A 70 15.61 4.45 -9.68
CA ALA A 70 14.45 5.09 -10.29
C ALA A 70 14.85 6.38 -11.05
N GLU A 71 15.71 7.21 -10.45
CA GLU A 71 16.19 8.44 -11.06
C GLU A 71 17.12 8.19 -12.25
N ALA A 72 17.87 7.08 -12.28
CA ALA A 72 18.65 6.67 -13.44
C ALA A 72 17.77 6.30 -14.64
N ALA A 73 16.56 5.75 -14.40
CA ALA A 73 15.61 5.42 -15.45
C ALA A 73 14.78 6.63 -15.93
N GLY A 74 14.64 7.66 -15.09
CA GLY A 74 13.88 8.89 -15.42
C GLY A 74 13.58 9.73 -14.19
N PRO A 75 12.97 10.92 -14.34
CA PRO A 75 12.62 11.75 -13.20
C PRO A 75 11.68 11.01 -12.25
N LEU A 76 12.08 10.91 -10.96
CA LEU A 76 11.23 10.34 -9.92
C LEU A 76 9.98 11.21 -9.77
N ALA A 77 8.81 10.64 -10.06
CA ALA A 77 7.52 11.33 -10.04
C ALA A 77 6.62 10.84 -8.91
N GLY A 78 6.81 9.61 -8.43
CA GLY A 78 5.97 9.07 -7.38
C GLY A 78 6.61 7.99 -6.52
N TRP A 79 6.05 7.85 -5.30
CA TRP A 79 6.46 6.86 -4.31
C TRP A 79 5.24 6.20 -3.68
N VAL A 80 5.20 4.88 -3.63
CA VAL A 80 4.12 4.13 -2.99
C VAL A 80 4.64 3.36 -1.78
N ASN A 81 4.15 3.72 -0.61
CA ASN A 81 4.40 3.00 0.63
C ASN A 81 3.33 1.91 0.82
N ASN A 82 3.62 0.71 0.31
CA ASN A 82 2.70 -0.43 0.37
C ASN A 82 3.20 -1.54 1.33
N ALA A 83 4.47 -1.64 1.63
CA ALA A 83 5.03 -2.67 2.51
C ALA A 83 4.31 -2.73 3.86
N ALA A 84 3.88 -3.92 4.28
CA ALA A 84 3.20 -4.17 5.56
C ALA A 84 3.38 -5.62 6.01
N LEU A 85 3.27 -5.84 7.31
CA LEU A 85 3.29 -7.16 7.94
C LEU A 85 1.97 -7.43 8.66
N PHE A 86 1.43 -8.61 8.46
CA PHE A 86 0.20 -9.09 9.12
C PHE A 86 0.57 -10.12 10.19
N ARG A 87 0.88 -9.63 11.37
CA ARG A 87 1.09 -10.46 12.56
C ARG A 87 0.37 -9.81 13.74
N ASP A 88 -0.22 -10.63 14.59
CA ASP A 88 -0.86 -10.18 15.81
C ASP A 88 0.11 -10.28 16.98
N ALA A 89 -0.12 -9.42 17.98
CA ALA A 89 0.53 -9.47 19.28
C ALA A 89 -0.50 -9.14 20.35
N SER A 90 -0.46 -9.86 21.46
CA SER A 90 -1.36 -9.65 22.59
C SER A 90 -0.83 -8.54 23.47
N LEU A 91 -1.62 -7.49 23.69
CA LEU A 91 -1.18 -6.33 24.48
C LEU A 91 -0.88 -6.69 25.94
N HIS A 92 -1.67 -7.57 26.52
CA HIS A 92 -1.51 -7.95 27.94
C HIS A 92 -0.42 -9.01 28.18
N ASP A 93 -0.04 -9.76 27.14
CA ASP A 93 1.02 -10.78 27.24
C ASP A 93 2.39 -10.20 26.85
N ASP A 94 2.44 -9.42 25.76
CA ASP A 94 3.69 -8.91 25.22
C ASP A 94 3.51 -7.51 24.59
N PRO A 95 3.52 -6.44 25.41
CA PRO A 95 3.44 -5.07 24.90
C PRO A 95 4.65 -4.67 24.04
N ALA A 96 5.81 -5.31 24.23
CA ALA A 96 6.99 -5.04 23.42
C ALA A 96 6.80 -5.55 21.99
N ALA A 97 6.20 -6.71 21.80
CA ALA A 97 5.83 -7.22 20.48
C ALA A 97 4.80 -6.31 19.79
N VAL A 98 3.84 -5.74 20.53
CA VAL A 98 2.90 -4.75 19.99
C VAL A 98 3.63 -3.53 19.46
N LEU A 99 4.56 -2.95 20.22
CA LEU A 99 5.37 -1.80 19.80
C LEU A 99 6.23 -2.12 18.58
N GLU A 100 6.82 -3.31 18.53
CA GLU A 100 7.59 -3.74 17.37
C GLU A 100 6.70 -3.89 16.11
N MET A 101 5.49 -4.43 16.23
CA MET A 101 4.55 -4.53 15.11
C MET A 101 4.05 -3.15 14.65
N LEU A 102 3.84 -2.21 15.57
CA LEU A 102 3.56 -0.82 15.23
C LEU A 102 4.71 -0.23 14.41
N ARG A 103 5.94 -0.37 14.89
CA ARG A 103 7.14 0.11 14.20
C ARG A 103 7.24 -0.49 12.79
N ARG A 104 7.11 -1.81 12.65
CA ARG A 104 7.22 -2.51 11.37
C ARG A 104 6.17 -2.12 10.35
N ASN A 105 5.01 -1.65 10.78
CA ASN A 105 3.92 -1.25 9.88
C ASN A 105 3.86 0.28 9.64
N LEU A 106 4.54 1.08 10.46
CA LEU A 106 4.60 2.53 10.29
C LEU A 106 5.92 3.00 9.68
N ALA A 107 7.05 2.46 10.14
CA ALA A 107 8.37 2.91 9.72
C ALA A 107 8.62 2.85 8.19
N PRO A 108 8.14 1.84 7.43
CA PRO A 108 8.28 1.87 5.97
C PRO A 108 7.66 3.11 5.32
N ALA A 109 6.49 3.53 5.81
CA ALA A 109 5.83 4.74 5.29
C ALA A 109 6.59 6.02 5.68
N VAL A 110 7.16 6.08 6.88
CA VAL A 110 7.97 7.24 7.33
C VAL A 110 9.26 7.34 6.52
N VAL A 111 10.03 6.25 6.42
CA VAL A 111 11.33 6.22 5.74
C VAL A 111 11.18 6.42 4.23
N GLY A 112 10.21 5.73 3.62
CA GLY A 112 9.91 5.90 2.19
C GLY A 112 9.47 7.33 1.86
N SER A 113 8.56 7.90 2.66
CA SER A 113 8.13 9.29 2.48
C SER A 113 9.27 10.28 2.67
N ALA A 114 10.13 10.09 3.69
CA ALA A 114 11.29 10.96 3.92
C ALA A 114 12.26 10.92 2.74
N THR A 115 12.51 9.74 2.18
CA THR A 115 13.36 9.57 0.99
C THR A 115 12.73 10.27 -0.22
N ALA A 116 11.45 10.03 -0.51
CA ALA A 116 10.75 10.67 -1.62
C ALA A 116 10.76 12.20 -1.50
N VAL A 117 10.42 12.75 -0.32
CA VAL A 117 10.43 14.20 -0.07
C VAL A 117 11.81 14.81 -0.30
N ARG A 118 12.88 14.16 0.20
CA ARG A 118 14.26 14.64 -0.04
C ARG A 118 14.55 14.75 -1.54
N ARG A 119 14.24 13.73 -2.32
CA ARG A 119 14.48 13.68 -3.76
C ARG A 119 13.66 14.71 -4.52
N PHE A 120 12.36 14.80 -4.25
CA PHE A 120 11.48 15.80 -4.88
C PHE A 120 11.96 17.24 -4.62
N ARG A 121 12.33 17.55 -3.36
CA ARG A 121 12.84 18.89 -2.99
C ARG A 121 14.19 19.19 -3.61
N GLN A 122 15.12 18.24 -3.66
CA GLN A 122 16.43 18.41 -4.30
C GLN A 122 16.30 18.75 -5.78
N ARG A 123 15.29 18.19 -6.44
CA ARG A 123 15.03 18.46 -7.88
C ARG A 123 14.15 19.69 -8.12
N GLY A 124 13.43 20.17 -7.14
CA GLY A 124 12.50 21.28 -7.28
C GLY A 124 11.28 20.98 -8.18
N THR A 125 10.96 19.70 -8.44
CA THR A 125 9.91 19.30 -9.38
C THR A 125 8.59 18.93 -8.72
N GLY A 126 8.55 18.85 -7.38
CA GLY A 126 7.43 18.24 -6.68
C GLY A 126 7.33 16.72 -6.95
N GLY A 127 6.20 16.12 -6.61
CA GLY A 127 5.94 14.70 -6.80
C GLY A 127 4.70 14.22 -6.06
N ALA A 128 4.40 12.92 -6.14
CA ALA A 128 3.26 12.35 -5.46
C ALA A 128 3.65 11.14 -4.58
N ILE A 129 3.14 11.09 -3.35
CA ILE A 129 3.29 9.95 -2.44
C ILE A 129 1.92 9.34 -2.18
N VAL A 130 1.81 8.02 -2.29
CA VAL A 130 0.60 7.30 -1.90
C VAL A 130 0.93 6.28 -0.81
N ASN A 131 0.27 6.40 0.32
CA ASN A 131 0.37 5.49 1.45
C ASN A 131 -0.75 4.45 1.41
N VAL A 132 -0.43 3.17 1.49
CA VAL A 132 -1.43 2.10 1.55
C VAL A 132 -1.84 1.89 3.01
N SER A 133 -3.05 2.34 3.33
CA SER A 133 -3.75 2.14 4.60
C SER A 133 -4.72 0.95 4.52
N SER A 134 -5.66 0.88 5.43
CA SER A 134 -6.68 -0.17 5.52
C SER A 134 -7.97 0.40 6.10
N HIS A 135 -9.12 -0.19 5.77
CA HIS A 135 -10.38 0.07 6.47
C HIS A 135 -10.22 -0.09 7.99
N GLN A 136 -9.26 -0.92 8.44
CA GLN A 136 -8.98 -1.17 9.85
C GLN A 136 -8.41 0.06 10.59
N ALA A 137 -7.91 1.06 9.89
CA ALA A 137 -7.52 2.34 10.50
C ALA A 137 -8.69 3.05 11.20
N ARG A 138 -9.92 2.79 10.76
CA ARG A 138 -11.17 3.40 11.26
C ARG A 138 -12.14 2.41 11.87
N ARG A 139 -12.16 1.17 11.38
CA ARG A 139 -13.01 0.06 11.85
C ARG A 139 -12.15 -1.14 12.21
N ALA A 140 -11.62 -1.12 13.43
CA ALA A 140 -10.71 -2.15 13.91
C ALA A 140 -11.34 -3.54 13.86
N VAL A 141 -10.54 -4.54 13.56
CA VAL A 141 -10.89 -5.96 13.59
C VAL A 141 -10.25 -6.59 14.82
N ARG A 142 -10.97 -7.49 15.49
CA ARG A 142 -10.44 -8.22 16.67
C ARG A 142 -9.17 -8.99 16.25
N GLY A 143 -8.14 -8.91 17.10
CA GLY A 143 -6.85 -9.55 16.87
C GLY A 143 -5.90 -8.73 15.98
N ALA A 144 -6.27 -7.52 15.52
CA ALA A 144 -5.43 -6.71 14.66
C ALA A 144 -5.02 -5.37 15.31
N LEU A 145 -4.85 -5.33 16.64
CA LEU A 145 -4.62 -4.10 17.39
C LEU A 145 -3.42 -3.30 16.84
N ALA A 146 -2.26 -3.92 16.73
CA ALA A 146 -1.05 -3.25 16.28
C ALA A 146 -1.17 -2.78 14.82
N TYR A 147 -1.72 -3.63 13.96
CA TYR A 147 -1.92 -3.29 12.55
C TYR A 147 -2.91 -2.13 12.38
N ALA A 148 -4.08 -2.20 13.03
CA ALA A 148 -5.10 -1.15 12.96
C ALA A 148 -4.56 0.20 13.45
N THR A 149 -3.83 0.20 14.58
CA THR A 149 -3.19 1.39 15.13
C THR A 149 -2.13 1.96 14.20
N ALA A 150 -1.28 1.13 13.61
CA ALA A 150 -0.28 1.58 12.64
C ALA A 150 -0.93 2.18 11.39
N LYS A 151 -2.00 1.58 10.87
CA LYS A 151 -2.71 2.11 9.70
C LYS A 151 -3.44 3.43 10.00
N ALA A 152 -3.96 3.62 11.21
CA ALA A 152 -4.47 4.92 11.66
C ALA A 152 -3.35 5.98 11.73
N ALA A 153 -2.16 5.60 12.22
CA ALA A 153 -0.98 6.47 12.22
C ALA A 153 -0.53 6.83 10.80
N VAL A 154 -0.58 5.91 9.84
CA VAL A 154 -0.29 6.17 8.41
C VAL A 154 -1.26 7.20 7.82
N GLU A 155 -2.56 7.15 8.16
CA GLU A 155 -3.51 8.19 7.72
C GLU A 155 -3.20 9.56 8.36
N GLY A 156 -2.79 9.58 9.63
CA GLY A 156 -2.32 10.79 10.32
C GLY A 156 -1.07 11.37 9.66
N LEU A 157 -0.08 10.51 9.38
CA LEU A 157 1.15 10.87 8.67
C LEU A 157 0.84 11.46 7.28
N THR A 158 -0.10 10.87 6.55
CA THR A 158 -0.53 11.34 5.22
C THR A 158 -1.01 12.80 5.27
N ARG A 159 -1.88 13.13 6.23
CA ARG A 159 -2.39 14.51 6.39
C ARG A 159 -1.28 15.49 6.78
N ALA A 160 -0.42 15.11 7.71
CA ALA A 160 0.68 15.97 8.16
C ALA A 160 1.66 16.26 7.00
N LEU A 161 2.09 15.23 6.28
CA LEU A 161 2.98 15.40 5.12
C LEU A 161 2.36 16.25 4.01
N ALA A 162 1.05 16.10 3.76
CA ALA A 162 0.33 16.89 2.77
C ALA A 162 0.35 18.39 3.10
N VAL A 163 0.26 18.73 4.39
CA VAL A 163 0.34 20.13 4.88
C VAL A 163 1.76 20.64 4.82
N ASP A 164 2.72 19.88 5.36
CA ASP A 164 4.11 20.34 5.49
C ASP A 164 4.80 20.51 4.12
N TYR A 165 4.50 19.62 3.16
CA TYR A 165 5.21 19.59 1.88
C TYR A 165 4.38 20.02 0.67
N GLY A 166 3.09 20.33 0.86
CA GLY A 166 2.24 20.92 -0.19
C GLY A 166 2.84 22.16 -0.83
N PRO A 167 3.39 23.12 -0.05
CA PRO A 167 4.08 24.30 -0.61
C PRO A 167 5.28 23.99 -1.51
N SER A 168 5.86 22.78 -1.39
CA SER A 168 6.94 22.29 -2.26
C SER A 168 6.43 21.53 -3.50
N GLY A 169 5.12 21.56 -3.80
CA GLY A 169 4.53 20.85 -4.90
C GLY A 169 4.43 19.32 -4.69
N ILE A 170 4.51 18.86 -3.44
CA ILE A 170 4.43 17.43 -3.11
C ILE A 170 3.05 17.10 -2.60
N ARG A 171 2.35 16.19 -3.29
CA ARG A 171 1.04 15.68 -2.88
C ARG A 171 1.20 14.36 -2.13
N VAL A 172 0.49 14.20 -1.03
CA VAL A 172 0.51 12.97 -0.24
C VAL A 172 -0.92 12.53 0.04
N ASN A 173 -1.28 11.33 -0.42
CA ASN A 173 -2.61 10.76 -0.23
C ASN A 173 -2.50 9.33 0.31
N ALA A 174 -3.57 8.78 0.82
CA ALA A 174 -3.67 7.39 1.23
C ALA A 174 -4.82 6.67 0.50
N VAL A 175 -4.67 5.36 0.35
CA VAL A 175 -5.77 4.46 -0.01
C VAL A 175 -6.06 3.53 1.15
N ALA A 176 -7.33 3.44 1.59
CA ALA A 176 -7.76 2.57 2.67
C ALA A 176 -8.41 1.31 2.08
N LEU A 177 -7.68 0.19 2.10
CA LEU A 177 -8.10 -1.04 1.45
C LEU A 177 -9.13 -1.82 2.26
N GLY A 178 -10.09 -2.43 1.59
CA GLY A 178 -10.89 -3.53 2.10
C GLY A 178 -10.14 -4.85 2.08
N SER A 179 -10.86 -5.97 1.97
CA SER A 179 -10.24 -7.26 1.68
C SER A 179 -9.94 -7.37 0.20
N ILE A 180 -8.69 -7.71 -0.13
CA ILE A 180 -8.21 -7.81 -1.51
C ILE A 180 -7.77 -9.25 -1.77
N ASP A 181 -8.11 -9.76 -2.96
CA ASP A 181 -7.75 -11.09 -3.45
C ASP A 181 -6.25 -11.12 -3.81
N THR A 182 -5.45 -11.58 -2.86
CA THR A 182 -4.00 -11.71 -2.97
C THR A 182 -3.61 -13.13 -2.65
N GLU A 183 -2.36 -13.51 -2.93
CA GLU A 183 -1.82 -14.83 -2.56
C GLU A 183 -2.10 -15.14 -1.08
N ARG A 184 -1.92 -14.15 -0.17
CA ARG A 184 -2.22 -14.31 1.25
C ARG A 184 -3.69 -14.64 1.52
N TYR A 185 -4.63 -14.07 0.76
CA TYR A 185 -6.05 -14.39 0.90
C TYR A 185 -6.34 -15.80 0.39
N GLN A 186 -5.75 -16.19 -0.71
CA GLN A 186 -5.86 -17.55 -1.26
C GLN A 186 -5.25 -18.60 -0.31
N ASP A 187 -4.09 -18.32 0.29
CA ASP A 187 -3.48 -19.18 1.31
C ASP A 187 -4.40 -19.34 2.54
N LEU A 188 -5.06 -18.26 2.97
CA LEU A 188 -6.03 -18.32 4.06
C LEU A 188 -7.21 -19.24 3.71
N LEU A 189 -7.76 -19.14 2.51
CA LEU A 189 -8.85 -20.01 2.04
C LEU A 189 -8.40 -21.47 1.95
N ALA A 190 -7.22 -21.71 1.38
CA ALA A 190 -6.65 -23.05 1.24
C ALA A 190 -6.43 -23.74 2.60
N ALA A 191 -5.94 -23.01 3.59
CA ALA A 191 -5.73 -23.51 4.95
C ALA A 191 -7.01 -23.93 5.69
N GLN A 192 -8.17 -23.42 5.28
CA GLN A 192 -9.45 -23.69 5.92
C GLN A 192 -10.19 -24.90 5.33
N GLY A 193 -9.73 -25.43 4.20
CA GLY A 193 -10.41 -26.45 3.42
C GLY A 193 -11.70 -25.95 2.78
N PRO A 194 -12.37 -26.75 1.89
CA PRO A 194 -13.48 -26.26 1.05
C PRO A 194 -14.65 -25.64 1.80
N ALA A 195 -15.11 -26.27 2.89
CA ALA A 195 -16.23 -25.78 3.69
C ALA A 195 -15.89 -24.51 4.49
N GLY A 196 -14.63 -24.38 4.94
CA GLY A 196 -14.13 -23.18 5.62
C GLY A 196 -13.99 -22.02 4.65
N ALA A 197 -13.41 -22.27 3.49
CA ALA A 197 -13.27 -21.31 2.41
C ALA A 197 -14.62 -20.72 1.99
N ALA A 198 -15.61 -21.59 1.71
CA ALA A 198 -16.96 -21.15 1.32
C ALA A 198 -17.63 -20.25 2.38
N ARG A 199 -17.46 -20.57 3.69
CA ARG A 199 -17.95 -19.71 4.77
C ARG A 199 -17.25 -18.36 4.80
N THR A 200 -15.93 -18.34 4.62
CA THR A 200 -15.15 -17.10 4.59
C THR A 200 -15.53 -16.24 3.41
N GLU A 201 -15.69 -16.81 2.23
CA GLU A 201 -16.14 -16.07 1.03
C GLU A 201 -17.56 -15.51 1.19
N ASP A 202 -18.48 -16.27 1.81
CA ASP A 202 -19.84 -15.78 2.11
C ASP A 202 -19.78 -14.59 3.09
N GLN A 203 -18.98 -14.70 4.15
CA GLN A 203 -18.76 -13.57 5.08
C GLN A 203 -18.16 -12.37 4.38
N MET A 204 -17.18 -12.55 3.49
CA MET A 204 -16.58 -11.46 2.73
C MET A 204 -17.57 -10.79 1.79
N ARG A 205 -18.48 -11.54 1.16
CA ARG A 205 -19.58 -10.98 0.34
C ARG A 205 -20.49 -10.07 1.15
N ARG A 206 -20.88 -10.48 2.36
CA ARG A 206 -21.73 -9.69 3.27
C ARG A 206 -21.03 -8.43 3.81
N LEU A 207 -19.71 -8.49 4.00
CA LEU A 207 -18.92 -7.36 4.51
C LEU A 207 -18.64 -6.29 3.46
N HIS A 208 -18.80 -6.59 2.18
CA HIS A 208 -18.56 -5.66 1.09
C HIS A 208 -19.85 -5.46 0.29
N PRO A 209 -20.49 -4.29 0.32
CA PRO A 209 -21.71 -4.01 -0.44
C PRO A 209 -21.64 -4.35 -1.92
N VAL A 210 -20.45 -4.30 -2.53
CA VAL A 210 -20.25 -4.76 -3.92
C VAL A 210 -20.26 -6.29 -4.08
N GLY A 211 -20.46 -7.05 -3.00
CA GLY A 211 -20.68 -8.50 -3.01
C GLY A 211 -19.46 -9.38 -3.24
N ARG A 212 -18.22 -8.83 -3.11
CA ARG A 212 -16.97 -9.57 -3.27
C ARG A 212 -15.77 -8.85 -2.65
N VAL A 213 -14.67 -9.56 -2.50
CA VAL A 213 -13.35 -8.94 -2.25
C VAL A 213 -12.89 -8.17 -3.48
N GLY A 214 -12.04 -7.15 -3.28
CA GLY A 214 -11.44 -6.37 -4.35
C GLY A 214 -10.31 -7.14 -5.05
N ARG A 215 -10.00 -6.75 -6.28
CA ARG A 215 -8.83 -7.26 -7.01
C ARG A 215 -7.64 -6.30 -6.83
N PRO A 216 -6.39 -6.79 -6.83
CA PRO A 216 -5.19 -5.95 -6.76
C PRO A 216 -5.16 -4.84 -7.82
N GLU A 217 -5.64 -5.12 -9.05
CA GLU A 217 -5.70 -4.18 -10.17
C GLU A 217 -6.66 -3.01 -9.90
N GLU A 218 -7.72 -3.24 -9.13
CA GLU A 218 -8.67 -2.18 -8.75
C GLU A 218 -8.00 -1.17 -7.80
N VAL A 219 -7.15 -1.67 -6.90
CA VAL A 219 -6.31 -0.80 -6.05
C VAL A 219 -5.28 -0.05 -6.90
N ALA A 220 -4.61 -0.76 -7.81
CA ALA A 220 -3.58 -0.19 -8.67
C ALA A 220 -4.12 0.95 -9.54
N ALA A 221 -5.36 0.82 -10.04
CA ALA A 221 -6.01 1.87 -10.82
C ALA A 221 -6.19 3.18 -10.02
N VAL A 222 -6.65 3.08 -8.75
CA VAL A 222 -6.84 4.25 -7.89
C VAL A 222 -5.50 4.87 -7.51
N VAL A 223 -4.50 4.07 -7.18
CA VAL A 223 -3.16 4.57 -6.82
C VAL A 223 -2.50 5.26 -8.02
N ALA A 224 -2.58 4.68 -9.23
CA ALA A 224 -2.04 5.28 -10.44
C ALA A 224 -2.70 6.65 -10.72
N HIS A 225 -4.02 6.77 -10.54
CA HIS A 225 -4.72 8.06 -10.64
C HIS A 225 -4.19 9.06 -9.61
N LEU A 226 -4.04 8.69 -8.34
CA LEU A 226 -3.53 9.58 -7.29
C LEU A 226 -2.09 10.02 -7.53
N LEU A 227 -1.27 9.22 -8.23
CA LEU A 227 0.08 9.57 -8.64
C LEU A 227 0.11 10.48 -9.88
N SER A 228 -0.95 10.52 -10.68
CA SER A 228 -1.01 11.24 -11.93
C SER A 228 -1.29 12.74 -11.75
N GLU A 229 -1.12 13.53 -12.83
CA GLU A 229 -1.47 14.96 -12.88
C GLU A 229 -2.99 15.19 -12.80
N GLU A 230 -3.79 14.21 -13.18
CA GLU A 230 -5.26 14.30 -13.08
C GLU A 230 -5.72 14.47 -11.62
N ALA A 231 -4.91 14.01 -10.64
CA ALA A 231 -5.14 14.20 -9.21
C ALA A 231 -4.39 15.44 -8.64
N SER A 232 -4.04 16.43 -9.47
CA SER A 232 -3.20 17.58 -9.08
C SER A 232 -3.78 18.41 -7.93
N PHE A 233 -5.10 18.37 -7.71
CA PHE A 233 -5.77 19.07 -6.60
C PHE A 233 -6.23 18.13 -5.46
N VAL A 234 -5.81 16.86 -5.50
CA VAL A 234 -6.07 15.87 -4.44
C VAL A 234 -4.84 15.76 -3.55
N ASN A 235 -4.94 16.25 -2.29
CA ASN A 235 -3.85 16.23 -1.32
C ASN A 235 -4.39 16.03 0.10
N GLY A 236 -3.76 15.18 0.90
CA GLY A 236 -4.16 14.85 2.27
C GLY A 236 -5.38 13.92 2.38
N ALA A 237 -5.88 13.40 1.28
CA ALA A 237 -7.04 12.54 1.25
C ALA A 237 -6.71 11.10 1.64
N THR A 238 -7.69 10.43 2.28
CA THR A 238 -7.72 8.96 2.39
C THR A 238 -8.90 8.45 1.58
N VAL A 239 -8.62 7.75 0.49
CA VAL A 239 -9.61 7.22 -0.45
C VAL A 239 -9.91 5.76 -0.08
N PRO A 240 -11.15 5.40 0.31
CA PRO A 240 -11.53 4.01 0.50
C PRO A 240 -11.51 3.25 -0.82
N VAL A 241 -10.83 2.09 -0.83
CA VAL A 241 -10.86 1.10 -1.93
C VAL A 241 -11.27 -0.22 -1.30
N ASP A 242 -12.54 -0.31 -0.90
CA ASP A 242 -13.02 -1.30 0.04
C ASP A 242 -14.40 -1.88 -0.30
N GLY A 243 -14.92 -1.60 -1.48
CA GLY A 243 -16.23 -2.07 -1.92
C GLY A 243 -17.40 -1.64 -1.02
N GLY A 244 -17.26 -0.52 -0.32
CA GLY A 244 -18.25 0.00 0.60
C GLY A 244 -18.17 -0.54 2.03
N ARG A 245 -17.16 -1.37 2.35
CA ARG A 245 -17.01 -2.02 3.66
C ARG A 245 -16.98 -1.03 4.83
N SER A 246 -16.33 0.11 4.67
CA SER A 246 -16.18 1.10 5.74
C SER A 246 -17.42 1.91 6.01
N VAL A 247 -18.37 1.95 5.07
CA VAL A 247 -19.64 2.71 5.19
C VAL A 247 -20.85 1.82 5.50
N LEU A 248 -20.70 0.49 5.40
CA LEU A 248 -21.74 -0.46 5.76
C LEU A 248 -22.05 -0.41 7.26
N GLY A 249 -23.29 -0.09 7.61
CA GLY A 249 -23.88 -0.30 8.93
C GLY A 249 -24.64 -1.62 8.93
N LEU A 250 -24.32 -2.53 9.85
CA LEU A 250 -25.13 -3.72 10.07
C LEU A 250 -26.29 -3.35 11.00
N ASP A 251 -27.53 -3.65 10.60
CA ASP A 251 -28.73 -3.35 11.37
C ASP A 251 -29.69 -4.54 11.34
N PRO A 252 -30.33 -4.93 12.48
CA PRO A 252 -31.34 -6.00 12.51
C PRO A 252 -32.58 -5.71 11.64
N GLU A 253 -32.81 -4.45 11.25
CA GLU A 253 -33.89 -4.04 10.35
C GLU A 253 -33.49 -4.07 8.87
N GLU A 254 -32.28 -4.61 8.56
CA GLU A 254 -31.80 -4.77 7.19
C GLU A 254 -32.82 -5.54 6.35
N ARG A 255 -33.16 -5.00 5.20
CA ARG A 255 -34.08 -5.64 4.24
C ARG A 255 -33.25 -6.27 3.13
N ASP A 256 -33.51 -7.55 2.87
CA ASP A 256 -33.00 -8.20 1.67
C ASP A 256 -33.54 -7.47 0.44
N GLY A 257 -32.63 -6.97 -0.41
CA GLY A 257 -32.93 -6.25 -1.64
C GLY A 257 -33.13 -7.19 -2.83
#